data_7ac9dd94e74c5bf22ea744ea0f27a10e
#
_entry.id   7ac9dd94e74c5bf22ea744ea0f27a10e
#
_cell.length_a   1.000
_cell.length_b   1.000
_cell.length_c   1.000
_cell.angle_alpha   90.00
_cell.angle_beta   90.00
_cell.angle_gamma   90.00
#
_symmetry.space_group_name_H-M   'P 1'
#
loop_
_entity.id
_entity.type
_entity.pdbx_description
1 polymer ?
#
loop_
_entity_poly.entity_id
_entity_poly.type
_entity_poly.pdbx_seq_one_letter_code
_entity_poly.pdbx_strand_id
1 'polypeptide(L)'
;MFRTNTPHFFDYSEQQLFTNYLIKKDIQYYVLFNEDNRIVASGGYGYNNKINTVDLTWGMVDRNYHKNGFGRRLTEYRVQKITTEYPKSDILLNTTQNTFKFYEKFGFKITKITKDYYALGLDRYDMIKSV
;
A
#
# COMPACT_ATOMS: atom_id res chain seq x y z
N MET A 1 -0.53 -0.66 -14.18
CA MET A 1 -0.98 -1.09 -12.84
C MET A 1 -1.97 -0.15 -12.20
N PHE A 2 -1.61 1.12 -12.08
CA PHE A 2 -2.57 2.09 -11.53
C PHE A 2 -3.87 2.11 -12.33
N ARG A 3 -3.79 2.18 -13.66
CA ARG A 3 -4.96 2.26 -14.55
C ARG A 3 -5.87 1.04 -14.45
N THR A 4 -5.32 -0.17 -14.31
CA THR A 4 -6.13 -1.40 -14.21
C THR A 4 -6.89 -1.46 -12.89
N ASN A 5 -6.46 -0.70 -11.87
CA ASN A 5 -7.08 -0.62 -10.56
C ASN A 5 -7.99 0.60 -10.39
N THR A 6 -8.20 1.38 -11.44
CA THR A 6 -9.07 2.56 -11.44
C THR A 6 -10.39 2.21 -12.15
N PRO A 7 -11.57 2.58 -11.62
CA PRO A 7 -11.80 3.32 -10.38
C PRO A 7 -12.02 2.46 -9.13
N HIS A 8 -11.94 1.12 -9.22
CA HIS A 8 -12.37 0.22 -8.14
C HIS A 8 -11.52 0.37 -6.87
N PHE A 9 -10.19 0.44 -7.00
CA PHE A 9 -9.25 0.55 -5.88
C PHE A 9 -8.66 1.94 -5.73
N PHE A 10 -8.53 2.68 -6.83
CA PHE A 10 -8.07 4.06 -6.86
C PHE A 10 -9.01 4.90 -7.68
N ASP A 11 -9.14 6.18 -7.31
CA ASP A 11 -9.83 7.16 -8.14
C ASP A 11 -8.87 7.72 -9.19
N TYR A 12 -9.39 8.13 -10.34
CA TYR A 12 -8.58 8.72 -11.40
C TYR A 12 -7.82 9.96 -10.94
N SER A 13 -8.40 10.74 -10.01
CA SER A 13 -7.75 11.92 -9.43
C SER A 13 -6.46 11.61 -8.67
N GLU A 14 -6.26 10.37 -8.23
CA GLU A 14 -5.06 9.96 -7.49
C GLU A 14 -3.86 9.73 -8.39
N GLN A 15 -4.02 9.67 -9.71
CA GLN A 15 -2.91 9.38 -10.63
C GLN A 15 -1.80 10.43 -10.52
N GLN A 16 -2.14 11.71 -10.42
CA GLN A 16 -1.14 12.78 -10.28
C GLN A 16 -0.41 12.68 -8.94
N LEU A 17 -1.12 12.34 -7.89
CA LEU A 17 -0.51 12.13 -6.57
C LEU A 17 0.51 10.99 -6.61
N PHE A 18 0.17 9.90 -7.26
CA PHE A 18 1.07 8.76 -7.42
C PHE A 18 2.29 9.13 -8.27
N THR A 19 2.10 9.82 -9.39
CA THR A 19 3.19 10.30 -10.23
C THR A 19 4.13 11.20 -9.43
N ASN A 20 3.59 12.16 -8.67
CA ASN A 20 4.38 13.05 -7.83
C ASN A 20 5.16 12.30 -6.76
N TYR A 21 4.57 11.25 -6.19
CA TYR A 21 5.27 10.38 -5.24
C TYR A 21 6.47 9.68 -5.89
N LEU A 22 6.30 9.12 -7.09
CA LEU A 22 7.34 8.33 -7.76
C LEU A 22 8.56 9.16 -8.18
N ILE A 23 8.40 10.47 -8.41
CA ILE A 23 9.53 11.33 -8.78
C ILE A 23 10.29 11.90 -7.58
N LYS A 24 9.84 11.66 -6.36
CA LYS A 24 10.56 12.08 -5.15
C LYS A 24 11.86 11.29 -5.02
N LYS A 25 12.90 11.97 -4.51
CA LYS A 25 14.16 11.31 -4.13
C LYS A 25 13.96 10.61 -2.78
N ASP A 26 14.78 9.60 -2.51
CA ASP A 26 14.86 8.91 -1.22
C ASP A 26 13.61 8.12 -0.84
N ILE A 27 12.82 7.69 -1.82
CA ILE A 27 11.70 6.78 -1.57
C ILE A 27 12.20 5.32 -1.58
N GLN A 28 11.56 4.48 -0.78
CA GLN A 28 11.73 3.03 -0.80
C GLN A 28 10.52 2.45 -1.54
N TYR A 29 10.70 2.13 -2.81
CA TYR A 29 9.63 1.61 -3.64
C TYR A 29 10.10 0.38 -4.39
N TYR A 30 9.30 -0.69 -4.31
CA TYR A 30 9.66 -2.00 -4.84
C TYR A 30 8.67 -2.43 -5.91
N VAL A 31 9.18 -3.21 -6.85
CA VAL A 31 8.36 -3.85 -7.87
C VAL A 31 8.55 -5.36 -7.80
N LEU A 32 7.50 -6.10 -8.13
CA LEU A 32 7.54 -7.55 -8.20
C LEU A 32 7.33 -7.97 -9.66
N PHE A 33 8.26 -8.78 -10.16
CA PHE A 33 8.18 -9.35 -11.51
C PHE A 33 7.60 -10.76 -11.44
N ASN A 34 6.80 -11.13 -12.44
CA ASN A 34 6.39 -12.52 -12.62
C ASN A 34 7.44 -13.30 -13.42
N GLU A 35 7.14 -14.57 -13.74
CA GLU A 35 8.05 -15.44 -14.50
C GLU A 35 8.34 -14.91 -15.91
N ASP A 36 7.44 -14.13 -16.49
CA ASP A 36 7.57 -13.53 -17.82
C ASP A 36 8.28 -12.16 -17.79
N ASN A 37 8.91 -11.80 -16.66
CA ASN A 37 9.57 -10.50 -16.44
C ASN A 37 8.63 -9.29 -16.60
N ARG A 38 7.35 -9.47 -16.29
CA ARG A 38 6.40 -8.36 -16.24
C ARG A 38 6.26 -7.85 -14.81
N ILE A 39 6.16 -6.54 -14.65
CA ILE A 39 5.86 -5.93 -13.35
C ILE A 39 4.39 -6.18 -13.04
N VAL A 40 4.12 -6.94 -11.98
CA VAL A 40 2.75 -7.34 -11.62
C VAL A 40 2.28 -6.75 -10.30
N ALA A 41 3.21 -6.24 -9.49
CA ALA A 41 2.89 -5.58 -8.22
C ALA A 41 3.94 -4.55 -7.89
N SER A 42 3.55 -3.54 -7.13
CA SER A 42 4.49 -2.52 -6.67
C SER A 42 3.99 -1.91 -5.35
N GLY A 43 4.91 -1.39 -4.58
CA GLY A 43 4.59 -0.73 -3.31
C GLY A 43 5.85 -0.35 -2.56
N GLY A 44 5.72 0.64 -1.70
CA GLY A 44 6.84 1.16 -0.95
C GLY A 44 6.54 1.33 0.53
N TYR A 45 7.48 1.98 1.21
CA TYR A 45 7.29 2.45 2.57
C TYR A 45 8.15 3.68 2.83
N GLY A 46 7.79 4.45 3.84
CA GLY A 46 8.55 5.61 4.26
C GLY A 46 8.56 5.76 5.77
N TYR A 47 9.71 6.10 6.33
CA TYR A 47 9.86 6.30 7.76
C TYR A 47 9.54 7.76 8.13
N ASN A 48 8.69 7.93 9.13
CA ASN A 48 8.39 9.24 9.71
C ASN A 48 9.14 9.37 11.04
N ASN A 49 10.24 10.12 11.03
CA ASN A 49 11.09 10.27 12.21
C ASN A 49 10.47 11.14 13.30
N LYS A 50 9.46 11.93 12.98
CA LYS A 50 8.79 12.81 13.96
C LYS A 50 7.95 12.01 14.96
N ILE A 51 7.33 10.93 14.51
CA ILE A 51 6.44 10.11 15.33
C ILE A 51 6.88 8.65 15.39
N ASN A 52 8.03 8.31 14.82
CA ASN A 52 8.61 6.96 14.82
C ASN A 52 7.64 5.92 14.29
N THR A 53 7.08 6.16 13.11
CA THR A 53 6.21 5.23 12.40
C THR A 53 6.72 5.01 10.99
N VAL A 54 6.31 3.91 10.39
CA VAL A 54 6.59 3.61 8.98
C VAL A 54 5.27 3.50 8.23
N ASP A 55 5.14 4.25 7.15
CA ASP A 55 3.94 4.21 6.32
C ASP A 55 4.16 3.25 5.15
N LEU A 56 3.26 2.28 4.97
CA LEU A 56 3.15 1.53 3.72
C LEU A 56 2.51 2.43 2.67
N THR A 57 3.14 2.52 1.49
CA THR A 57 2.73 3.48 0.48
C THR A 57 2.43 2.80 -0.86
N TRP A 58 1.38 3.25 -1.51
CA TRP A 58 1.03 2.94 -2.90
C TRP A 58 1.19 1.47 -3.27
N GLY A 59 0.73 0.57 -2.40
CA GLY A 59 0.70 -0.86 -2.69
C GLY A 59 -0.39 -1.18 -3.71
N MET A 60 -0.01 -1.90 -4.76
CA MET A 60 -0.97 -2.30 -5.78
C MET A 60 -0.50 -3.56 -6.50
N VAL A 61 -1.47 -4.31 -7.01
CA VAL A 61 -1.26 -5.45 -7.90
C VAL A 61 -2.00 -5.15 -9.18
N ASP A 62 -1.38 -5.40 -10.32
CA ASP A 62 -2.06 -5.28 -11.61
C ASP A 62 -3.32 -6.15 -11.57
N ARG A 63 -4.47 -5.56 -11.88
CA ARG A 63 -5.76 -6.24 -11.73
C ARG A 63 -5.85 -7.52 -12.56
N ASN A 64 -5.13 -7.58 -13.68
CA ASN A 64 -5.07 -8.78 -14.52
C ASN A 64 -4.36 -9.95 -13.83
N TYR A 65 -3.63 -9.70 -12.75
CA TYR A 65 -2.86 -10.70 -12.00
C TYR A 65 -3.33 -10.84 -10.54
N HIS A 66 -4.52 -10.34 -10.20
CA HIS A 66 -5.11 -10.55 -8.88
C HIS A 66 -5.33 -12.04 -8.63
N LYS A 67 -5.37 -12.44 -7.36
CA LYS A 67 -5.56 -13.82 -6.91
C LYS A 67 -4.40 -14.78 -7.22
N ASN A 68 -3.23 -14.24 -7.56
CA ASN A 68 -2.02 -15.04 -7.79
C ASN A 68 -1.03 -14.99 -6.63
N GLY A 69 -1.41 -14.37 -5.50
CA GLY A 69 -0.56 -14.25 -4.33
C GLY A 69 0.52 -13.18 -4.41
N PHE A 70 0.54 -12.33 -5.44
CA PHE A 70 1.55 -11.29 -5.60
C PHE A 70 1.43 -10.19 -4.55
N GLY A 71 0.21 -9.78 -4.22
CA GLY A 71 -0.03 -8.79 -3.17
C GLY A 71 0.46 -9.28 -1.81
N ARG A 72 0.21 -10.55 -1.49
CA ARG A 72 0.70 -11.19 -0.27
C ARG A 72 2.22 -11.17 -0.22
N ARG A 73 2.87 -11.61 -1.28
CA ARG A 73 4.34 -11.65 -1.35
C ARG A 73 4.96 -10.27 -1.20
N LEU A 74 4.41 -9.28 -1.88
CA LEU A 74 4.88 -7.90 -1.77
C LEU A 74 4.70 -7.35 -0.35
N THR A 75 3.54 -7.59 0.26
CA THR A 75 3.26 -7.11 1.61
C THR A 75 4.15 -7.79 2.65
N GLU A 76 4.33 -9.11 2.56
CA GLU A 76 5.24 -9.85 3.44
C GLU A 76 6.66 -9.31 3.33
N TYR A 77 7.13 -9.05 2.12
CA TYR A 77 8.47 -8.51 1.88
C TYR A 77 8.63 -7.13 2.53
N ARG A 78 7.67 -6.22 2.31
CA ARG A 78 7.73 -4.87 2.90
C ARG A 78 7.69 -4.90 4.41
N VAL A 79 6.80 -5.69 5.00
CA VAL A 79 6.70 -5.81 6.46
C VAL A 79 7.99 -6.38 7.04
N GLN A 80 8.58 -7.38 6.41
CA GLN A 80 9.86 -7.96 6.84
C GLN A 80 10.98 -6.93 6.79
N LYS A 81 11.09 -6.17 5.71
CA LYS A 81 12.08 -5.10 5.57
C LYS A 81 11.92 -4.04 6.66
N ILE A 82 10.69 -3.61 6.90
CA ILE A 82 10.39 -2.61 7.93
C ILE A 82 10.77 -3.14 9.31
N THR A 83 10.37 -4.37 9.62
CA THR A 83 10.67 -4.98 10.92
C THR A 83 12.17 -5.08 11.17
N THR A 84 12.94 -5.34 10.13
CA THR A 84 14.41 -5.40 10.21
C THR A 84 15.03 -4.01 10.40
N GLU A 85 14.57 -3.01 9.64
CA GLU A 85 15.14 -1.67 9.67
C GLU A 85 14.62 -0.82 10.83
N TYR A 86 13.36 -1.00 11.19
CA TYR A 86 12.66 -0.18 12.20
C TYR A 86 11.92 -1.07 13.21
N PRO A 87 12.64 -1.88 13.99
CA PRO A 87 12.00 -2.91 14.83
C PRO A 87 11.12 -2.36 15.96
N LYS A 88 11.22 -1.07 16.24
CA LYS A 88 10.45 -0.41 17.31
C LYS A 88 9.38 0.55 16.78
N SER A 89 9.11 0.52 15.49
CA SER A 89 8.15 1.42 14.87
C SER A 89 6.86 0.71 14.53
N ASP A 90 5.73 1.36 14.79
CA ASP A 90 4.45 0.90 14.30
C ASP A 90 4.38 1.14 12.78
N ILE A 91 3.64 0.29 12.09
CA ILE A 91 3.43 0.41 10.65
C ILE A 91 2.02 0.92 10.41
N LEU A 92 1.93 2.00 9.65
CA LEU A 92 0.65 2.63 9.29
C LEU A 92 0.37 2.44 7.81
N LEU A 93 -0.89 2.38 7.47
CA LEU A 93 -1.34 2.45 6.08
C LEU A 93 -2.72 3.09 6.01
N ASN A 94 -3.09 3.54 4.82
CA ASN A 94 -4.47 3.83 4.53
C ASN A 94 -4.87 3.08 3.25
N THR A 95 -6.12 2.65 3.22
CA THR A 95 -6.66 1.86 2.13
C THR A 95 -8.16 2.12 2.01
N THR A 96 -8.87 1.31 1.24
CA THR A 96 -10.29 1.47 1.01
C THR A 96 -11.08 0.28 1.57
N GLN A 97 -12.42 0.39 1.54
CA GLN A 97 -13.31 -0.71 1.91
C GLN A 97 -13.10 -1.96 1.04
N ASN A 98 -12.48 -1.81 -0.12
CA ASN A 98 -12.26 -2.92 -1.06
C ASN A 98 -11.03 -3.76 -0.72
N THR A 99 -10.14 -3.27 0.16
CA THR A 99 -8.85 -3.93 0.44
C THR A 99 -8.50 -4.05 1.92
N PHE A 100 -9.21 -3.41 2.83
CA PHE A 100 -8.82 -3.42 4.25
C PHE A 100 -8.76 -4.83 4.84
N LYS A 101 -9.65 -5.75 4.43
CA LYS A 101 -9.64 -7.13 4.91
C LYS A 101 -8.36 -7.88 4.53
N PHE A 102 -7.79 -7.57 3.37
CA PHE A 102 -6.52 -8.12 2.97
C PHE A 102 -5.42 -7.78 3.99
N TYR A 103 -5.37 -6.51 4.42
CA TYR A 103 -4.36 -6.06 5.38
C TYR A 103 -4.64 -6.57 6.80
N GLU A 104 -5.90 -6.82 7.17
CA GLU A 104 -6.22 -7.44 8.45
C GLU A 104 -5.53 -8.80 8.63
N LYS A 105 -5.35 -9.54 7.54
CA LYS A 105 -4.65 -10.84 7.57
C LYS A 105 -3.19 -10.73 7.97
N PHE A 106 -2.59 -9.55 7.84
CA PHE A 106 -1.19 -9.29 8.23
C PHE A 106 -1.08 -8.64 9.62
N GLY A 107 -2.18 -8.57 10.35
CA GLY A 107 -2.19 -8.02 11.70
C GLY A 107 -2.48 -6.53 11.80
N PHE A 108 -2.89 -5.91 10.71
CA PHE A 108 -3.32 -4.52 10.72
C PHE A 108 -4.73 -4.39 11.28
N LYS A 109 -4.97 -3.35 12.07
CA LYS A 109 -6.27 -3.04 12.65
C LYS A 109 -6.74 -1.66 12.21
N ILE A 110 -8.04 -1.51 12.01
CA ILE A 110 -8.65 -0.22 11.64
C ILE A 110 -8.56 0.73 12.82
N THR A 111 -8.09 1.95 12.59
CA THR A 111 -8.09 3.02 13.59
C THR A 111 -9.10 4.11 13.28
N LYS A 112 -9.40 4.35 12.00
CA LYS A 112 -10.34 5.38 11.58
C LYS A 112 -10.89 5.06 10.20
N ILE A 113 -12.16 5.39 9.98
CA ILE A 113 -12.81 5.34 8.66
C ILE A 113 -13.29 6.74 8.32
N THR A 114 -12.90 7.24 7.14
CA THR A 114 -13.36 8.53 6.62
C THR A 114 -14.14 8.28 5.34
N LYS A 115 -15.44 8.50 5.41
CA LYS A 115 -16.34 8.22 4.28
C LYS A 115 -16.07 9.15 3.10
N ASP A 116 -16.09 8.59 1.90
CA ASP A 116 -15.92 9.32 0.63
C ASP A 116 -14.63 10.16 0.57
N TYR A 117 -13.58 9.73 1.24
CA TYR A 117 -12.33 10.49 1.31
C TYR A 117 -11.62 10.61 -0.04
N TYR A 118 -11.53 9.50 -0.78
CA TYR A 118 -10.83 9.50 -2.07
C TYR A 118 -11.72 9.95 -3.20
N ALA A 119 -12.99 9.55 -3.15
CA ALA A 119 -14.03 9.91 -4.10
C ALA A 119 -15.37 9.47 -3.52
N LEU A 120 -16.45 9.88 -4.13
CA LEU A 120 -17.79 9.40 -3.74
C LEU A 120 -17.83 7.86 -3.82
N GLY A 121 -18.19 7.22 -2.71
CA GLY A 121 -18.22 5.76 -2.61
C GLY A 121 -16.87 5.09 -2.41
N LEU A 122 -15.79 5.85 -2.22
CA LEU A 122 -14.45 5.31 -1.98
C LEU A 122 -13.89 5.87 -0.66
N ASP A 123 -14.09 5.10 0.40
CA ASP A 123 -13.76 5.50 1.77
C ASP A 123 -12.29 5.29 2.08
N ARG A 124 -11.78 6.03 3.06
CA ARG A 124 -10.44 5.85 3.61
C ARG A 124 -10.49 5.06 4.91
N TYR A 125 -9.77 3.96 4.95
CA TYR A 125 -9.56 3.14 6.14
C TYR A 125 -8.11 3.33 6.60
N ASP A 126 -7.93 4.02 7.74
CA ASP A 126 -6.61 4.11 8.37
C ASP A 126 -6.38 2.87 9.21
N MET A 127 -5.22 2.25 9.08
CA MET A 127 -4.89 1.01 9.76
C MET A 127 -3.51 1.06 10.38
N ILE A 128 -3.31 0.29 11.45
CA ILE A 128 -2.04 0.20 12.17
C ILE A 128 -1.69 -1.26 12.45
N LYS A 129 -0.41 -1.58 12.31
CA LYS A 129 0.20 -2.79 12.84
C LYS A 129 1.18 -2.38 13.93
N SER A 130 0.83 -2.65 15.18
CA SER A 130 1.65 -2.29 16.33
C SER A 130 2.87 -3.22 16.47
N VAL A 131 3.91 -2.67 17.05
CA VAL A 131 5.13 -3.42 17.36
C VAL A 131 4.84 -4.61 18.26
#